data_e9717c09f4fd264013f15d98fd40c250
#
_entry.id   e9717c09f4fd264013f15d98fd40c250
#
_cell.length_a   1.000
_cell.length_b   1.000
_cell.length_c   1.000
_cell.angle_alpha   90.00
_cell.angle_beta   90.00
_cell.angle_gamma   90.00
#
_symmetry.space_group_name_H-M   'P 1'
#
loop_
_entity.id
_entity.type
_entity.pdbx_description
1 polymer ?
#
loop_
_entity_poly.entity_id
_entity_poly.type
_entity_poly.pdbx_seq_one_letter_code
_entity_poly.pdbx_strand_id
1 'polypeptide(L)'
;MKFIFISIKIIFIYFISFSSSYSIEAPNIKNLIIYEEKQKIKFFDFLNEAGNKVNLKDFKSELIILNFWATWCAPCREEMPSLNNLQILNDEKKIKIIPINIGGENISTSKKFFDDLLIEELQVFVGDGAGIAKNLKLRG
;
A
#
# COMPACT_ATOMS: atom_id res chain seq x y z
N MET A 1 3.49 -21.54 57.30
CA MET A 1 4.28 -20.86 56.22
C MET A 1 4.51 -21.67 54.96
N LYS A 2 4.77 -22.98 55.01
CA LYS A 2 5.02 -23.79 53.78
C LYS A 2 3.83 -23.84 52.81
N PHE A 3 2.59 -23.83 53.27
CA PHE A 3 1.37 -23.92 52.41
C PHE A 3 1.14 -22.61 51.59
N ILE A 4 1.52 -21.46 52.15
CA ILE A 4 1.37 -20.14 51.43
C ILE A 4 2.28 -20.09 50.21
N PHE A 5 3.52 -20.58 50.32
CA PHE A 5 4.48 -20.59 49.21
C PHE A 5 4.10 -21.55 48.08
N ILE A 6 3.39 -22.66 48.40
CA ILE A 6 2.90 -23.62 47.40
C ILE A 6 1.75 -22.99 46.58
N SER A 7 0.83 -22.29 47.27
CA SER A 7 -0.29 -21.60 46.62
C SER A 7 0.17 -20.49 45.67
N ILE A 8 1.19 -19.71 46.07
CA ILE A 8 1.77 -18.64 45.25
C ILE A 8 2.46 -19.21 43.99
N LYS A 9 3.17 -20.33 44.11
CA LYS A 9 3.78 -21.01 42.96
C LYS A 9 2.78 -21.55 41.98
N ILE A 10 1.66 -22.09 42.44
CA ILE A 10 0.59 -22.61 41.56
C ILE A 10 -0.09 -21.45 40.81
N ILE A 11 -0.35 -20.31 41.46
CA ILE A 11 -0.92 -19.13 40.84
C ILE A 11 0.03 -18.56 39.78
N PHE A 12 1.34 -18.55 40.05
CA PHE A 12 2.36 -18.05 39.09
C PHE A 12 2.47 -18.94 37.84
N ILE A 13 2.34 -20.29 38.01
CA ILE A 13 2.32 -21.24 36.90
C ILE A 13 1.07 -21.06 36.04
N TYR A 14 -0.08 -20.77 36.66
CA TYR A 14 -1.35 -20.53 35.92
C TYR A 14 -1.30 -19.23 35.09
N PHE A 15 -0.57 -18.21 35.55
CA PHE A 15 -0.43 -16.95 34.83
C PHE A 15 0.47 -17.05 33.59
N ILE A 16 1.45 -17.96 33.60
CA ILE A 16 2.36 -18.15 32.45
C ILE A 16 1.68 -18.91 31.29
N SER A 17 0.62 -19.67 31.58
CA SER A 17 -0.08 -20.46 30.56
C SER A 17 -1.05 -19.67 29.68
N PHE A 18 -1.26 -18.37 29.95
CA PHE A 18 -2.20 -17.52 29.22
C PHE A 18 -1.52 -16.62 28.21
N SER A 19 -0.45 -17.10 27.56
CA SER A 19 0.09 -16.45 26.37
C SER A 19 -0.74 -16.86 25.17
N SER A 20 -1.89 -16.21 24.97
CA SER A 20 -2.66 -16.33 23.73
C SER A 20 -1.81 -15.78 22.61
N SER A 21 -1.15 -16.66 21.87
CA SER A 21 -0.54 -16.29 20.59
C SER A 21 -1.68 -15.98 19.62
N TYR A 22 -1.98 -14.71 19.44
CA TYR A 22 -2.83 -14.27 18.35
C TYR A 22 -2.06 -14.51 17.04
N SER A 23 -2.36 -15.61 16.38
CA SER A 23 -1.95 -15.81 14.99
C SER A 23 -2.81 -14.87 14.14
N ILE A 24 -2.19 -13.84 13.56
CA ILE A 24 -2.85 -13.04 12.53
C ILE A 24 -2.84 -13.92 11.28
N GLU A 25 -3.97 -14.54 10.99
CA GLU A 25 -4.16 -15.28 9.76
C GLU A 25 -4.11 -14.27 8.59
N ALA A 26 -3.26 -14.54 7.61
CA ALA A 26 -3.16 -13.68 6.44
C ALA A 26 -4.51 -13.65 5.70
N PRO A 27 -5.02 -12.46 5.33
CA PRO A 27 -6.30 -12.37 4.63
C PRO A 27 -6.25 -13.16 3.32
N ASN A 28 -7.31 -13.91 3.03
CA ASN A 28 -7.45 -14.64 1.77
C ASN A 28 -7.77 -13.64 0.64
N ILE A 29 -6.73 -13.06 0.05
CA ILE A 29 -6.85 -12.08 -1.04
C ILE A 29 -6.80 -12.85 -2.35
N LYS A 30 -7.90 -12.82 -3.13
CA LYS A 30 -7.91 -13.37 -4.48
C LYS A 30 -6.91 -12.62 -5.36
N ASN A 31 -6.18 -13.38 -6.18
CA ASN A 31 -5.17 -12.84 -7.13
C ASN A 31 -3.93 -12.19 -6.50
N LEU A 32 -3.67 -12.40 -5.19
CA LEU A 32 -2.42 -11.98 -4.58
C LEU A 32 -1.30 -12.96 -4.99
N ILE A 33 -0.25 -12.43 -5.62
CA ILE A 33 0.96 -13.19 -5.94
C ILE A 33 2.04 -12.74 -4.95
N ILE A 34 2.43 -13.64 -4.06
CA ILE A 34 3.55 -13.39 -3.13
C ILE A 34 4.79 -14.04 -3.74
N TYR A 35 5.82 -13.24 -3.99
CA TYR A 35 7.11 -13.73 -4.43
C TYR A 35 7.99 -14.07 -3.22
N GLU A 36 8.45 -15.31 -3.11
CA GLU A 36 9.35 -15.75 -2.04
C GLU A 36 10.71 -15.06 -2.14
N GLU A 37 11.14 -14.74 -3.36
CA GLU A 37 12.39 -14.04 -3.60
C GLU A 37 12.12 -12.61 -4.09
N LYS A 38 12.99 -11.67 -3.66
CA LYS A 38 12.92 -10.27 -4.09
C LYS A 38 13.12 -10.17 -5.61
N GLN A 39 12.10 -9.69 -6.31
CA GLN A 39 12.19 -9.41 -7.74
C GLN A 39 12.88 -8.07 -7.96
N LYS A 40 13.84 -8.03 -8.91
CA LYS A 40 14.43 -6.76 -9.35
C LYS A 40 13.43 -6.01 -10.22
N ILE A 41 12.92 -4.91 -9.71
CA ILE A 41 12.04 -3.99 -10.46
C ILE A 41 12.92 -3.00 -11.22
N LYS A 42 12.63 -2.80 -12.52
CA LYS A 42 13.23 -1.71 -13.29
C LYS A 42 12.54 -0.41 -12.89
N PHE A 43 13.33 0.56 -12.42
CA PHE A 43 12.81 1.89 -12.16
C PHE A 43 12.34 2.54 -13.47
N PHE A 44 11.29 3.33 -13.38
CA PHE A 44 10.68 4.01 -14.52
C PHE A 44 10.30 5.43 -14.14
N ASP A 45 10.09 6.25 -15.15
CA ASP A 45 9.72 7.65 -15.02
C ASP A 45 8.22 7.83 -15.20
N PHE A 46 7.68 8.84 -14.54
CA PHE A 46 6.30 9.30 -14.68
C PHE A 46 6.23 10.80 -14.34
N LEU A 47 5.10 11.45 -14.56
CA LEU A 47 4.91 12.86 -14.30
C LEU A 47 4.23 13.07 -12.95
N ASN A 48 4.69 14.03 -12.17
CA ASN A 48 3.98 14.51 -10.99
C ASN A 48 2.90 15.53 -11.37
N GLU A 49 2.13 16.00 -10.39
CA GLU A 49 1.03 16.95 -10.60
C GLU A 49 1.46 18.34 -11.13
N ALA A 50 2.74 18.70 -11.01
CA ALA A 50 3.31 19.91 -11.62
C ALA A 50 3.78 19.67 -13.07
N GLY A 51 3.65 18.46 -13.61
CA GLY A 51 4.13 18.08 -14.94
C GLY A 51 5.63 17.78 -14.99
N ASN A 52 6.30 17.73 -13.85
CA ASN A 52 7.72 17.40 -13.80
C ASN A 52 7.91 15.88 -13.84
N LYS A 53 8.96 15.48 -14.55
CA LYS A 53 9.39 14.09 -14.63
C LYS A 53 10.02 13.67 -13.31
N VAL A 54 9.53 12.61 -12.71
CA VAL A 54 10.04 11.98 -11.50
C VAL A 54 10.32 10.50 -11.76
N ASN A 55 11.22 9.91 -10.99
CA ASN A 55 11.59 8.51 -11.14
C ASN A 55 11.22 7.74 -9.86
N LEU A 56 10.75 6.50 -10.01
CA LEU A 56 10.38 5.67 -8.87
C LEU A 56 11.51 5.53 -7.82
N LYS A 57 12.78 5.56 -8.23
CA LYS A 57 13.94 5.50 -7.33
C LYS A 57 14.05 6.69 -6.37
N ASP A 58 13.38 7.82 -6.68
CA ASP A 58 13.48 9.06 -5.90
C ASP A 58 12.64 8.99 -4.61
N PHE A 59 11.70 8.05 -4.54
CA PHE A 59 10.85 7.81 -3.38
C PHE A 59 11.58 6.91 -2.36
N LYS A 60 11.60 7.36 -1.10
CA LYS A 60 12.30 6.68 0.01
C LYS A 60 11.31 6.37 1.12
N SER A 61 10.82 5.13 1.15
CA SER A 61 9.90 4.63 2.18
C SER A 61 10.23 3.17 2.45
N GLU A 62 9.86 2.67 3.63
CA GLU A 62 10.05 1.26 3.98
C GLU A 62 9.20 0.34 3.08
N LEU A 63 7.98 0.81 2.76
CA LEU A 63 7.06 0.16 1.84
C LEU A 63 6.51 1.17 0.84
N ILE A 64 6.61 0.86 -0.45
CA ILE A 64 5.97 1.62 -1.52
C ILE A 64 4.85 0.79 -2.11
N ILE A 65 3.64 1.35 -2.15
CA ILE A 65 2.47 0.77 -2.80
C ILE A 65 2.27 1.51 -4.12
N LEU A 66 2.49 0.81 -5.23
CA LEU A 66 2.17 1.31 -6.57
C LEU A 66 0.74 0.91 -6.90
N ASN A 67 -0.13 1.88 -7.10
CA ASN A 67 -1.49 1.67 -7.57
C ASN A 67 -1.61 2.21 -9.00
N PHE A 68 -1.98 1.36 -9.95
CA PHE A 68 -2.20 1.75 -11.35
C PHE A 68 -3.69 1.88 -11.61
N TRP A 69 -4.11 3.05 -12.10
CA TRP A 69 -5.51 3.39 -12.22
C TRP A 69 -5.85 4.19 -13.49
N ALA A 70 -7.13 4.37 -13.74
CA ALA A 70 -7.66 5.23 -14.79
C ALA A 70 -9.02 5.79 -14.37
N THR A 71 -9.45 6.91 -14.93
CA THR A 71 -10.74 7.55 -14.56
C THR A 71 -11.96 6.70 -14.92
N TRP A 72 -11.85 5.90 -15.98
CA TRP A 72 -12.88 4.96 -16.43
C TRP A 72 -12.88 3.62 -15.70
N CYS A 73 -11.93 3.37 -14.82
CA CYS A 73 -11.81 2.13 -14.07
C CYS A 73 -12.74 2.16 -12.85
N ALA A 74 -13.89 1.51 -12.91
CA ALA A 74 -14.86 1.51 -11.82
C ALA A 74 -14.31 0.93 -10.50
N PRO A 75 -13.61 -0.22 -10.45
CA PRO A 75 -12.97 -0.70 -9.21
C PRO A 75 -11.97 0.29 -8.63
N CYS A 76 -11.21 1.00 -9.47
CA CYS A 76 -10.24 1.99 -9.01
C CYS A 76 -10.92 3.16 -8.28
N ARG A 77 -12.11 3.58 -8.74
CA ARG A 77 -12.91 4.61 -8.08
C ARG A 77 -13.35 4.17 -6.67
N GLU A 78 -13.68 2.91 -6.51
CA GLU A 78 -14.12 2.35 -5.21
C GLU A 78 -12.97 2.18 -4.22
N GLU A 79 -11.77 1.83 -4.68
CA GLU A 79 -10.61 1.59 -3.81
C GLU A 79 -9.86 2.87 -3.42
N MET A 80 -9.90 3.93 -4.25
CA MET A 80 -9.08 5.13 -4.06
C MET A 80 -9.30 5.82 -2.70
N PRO A 81 -10.53 5.97 -2.17
CA PRO A 81 -10.74 6.51 -0.82
C PRO A 81 -10.09 5.67 0.29
N SER A 82 -10.04 4.34 0.12
CA SER A 82 -9.38 3.45 1.08
C SER A 82 -7.87 3.62 1.07
N LEU A 83 -7.27 3.81 -0.11
CA LEU A 83 -5.85 4.13 -0.27
C LEU A 83 -5.52 5.49 0.35
N ASN A 84 -6.38 6.50 0.15
CA ASN A 84 -6.23 7.80 0.79
C ASN A 84 -6.23 7.69 2.32
N ASN A 85 -7.19 6.97 2.88
CA ASN A 85 -7.26 6.71 4.32
C ASN A 85 -6.02 5.96 4.83
N LEU A 86 -5.51 5.00 4.07
CA LEU A 86 -4.29 4.29 4.43
C LEU A 86 -3.09 5.25 4.47
N GLN A 87 -3.00 6.24 3.56
CA GLN A 87 -1.95 7.25 3.58
C GLN A 87 -2.09 8.18 4.79
N ILE A 88 -3.32 8.63 5.12
CA ILE A 88 -3.60 9.45 6.32
C ILE A 88 -3.13 8.76 7.61
N LEU A 89 -3.36 7.46 7.72
CA LEU A 89 -3.03 6.68 8.91
C LEU A 89 -1.54 6.34 9.05
N ASN A 90 -0.74 6.61 8.02
CA ASN A 90 0.66 6.20 7.99
C ASN A 90 1.60 7.34 7.60
N ASP A 91 2.76 7.40 8.28
CA ASP A 91 3.87 8.27 7.89
C ASP A 91 4.40 7.83 6.51
N GLU A 92 4.62 8.78 5.61
CA GLU A 92 5.17 8.52 4.26
C GLU A 92 6.55 7.85 4.28
N LYS A 93 7.31 7.98 5.36
CA LYS A 93 8.58 7.24 5.53
C LYS A 93 8.36 5.76 5.74
N LYS A 94 7.21 5.37 6.32
CA LYS A 94 6.83 3.98 6.53
C LYS A 94 6.12 3.41 5.32
N ILE A 95 5.03 4.06 4.89
CA ILE A 95 4.22 3.63 3.74
C ILE A 95 3.99 4.82 2.84
N LYS A 96 4.44 4.74 1.60
CA LYS A 96 4.13 5.71 0.55
C LYS A 96 3.27 5.06 -0.52
N ILE A 97 2.10 5.64 -0.76
CA ILE A 97 1.21 5.22 -1.84
C ILE A 97 1.47 6.13 -3.04
N ILE A 98 1.69 5.53 -4.19
CA ILE A 98 1.97 6.21 -5.45
C ILE A 98 0.92 5.76 -6.48
N PRO A 99 -0.22 6.47 -6.55
CA PRO A 99 -1.27 6.19 -7.53
C PRO A 99 -0.88 6.82 -8.87
N ILE A 100 -0.59 5.99 -9.87
CA ILE A 100 -0.17 6.43 -11.19
C ILE A 100 -1.33 6.20 -12.18
N ASN A 101 -1.86 7.28 -12.76
CA ASN A 101 -2.81 7.17 -13.84
C ASN A 101 -2.10 6.66 -15.10
N ILE A 102 -2.55 5.51 -15.59
CA ILE A 102 -2.04 4.88 -16.82
C ILE A 102 -3.11 4.77 -17.90
N GLY A 103 -4.25 5.44 -17.73
CA GLY A 103 -5.40 5.41 -18.64
C GLY A 103 -5.26 6.32 -19.88
N GLY A 104 -4.14 7.03 -20.00
CA GLY A 104 -3.89 7.97 -21.10
C GLY A 104 -4.47 9.37 -20.86
N GLU A 105 -5.04 9.63 -19.68
CA GLU A 105 -5.55 10.95 -19.31
C GLU A 105 -4.43 11.88 -18.86
N ASN A 106 -4.68 13.18 -19.00
CA ASN A 106 -3.75 14.21 -18.56
C ASN A 106 -3.86 14.49 -17.03
N ILE A 107 -2.92 15.28 -16.51
CA ILE A 107 -2.85 15.67 -15.10
C ILE A 107 -4.13 16.39 -14.64
N SER A 108 -4.70 17.28 -15.46
CA SER A 108 -5.91 18.05 -15.10
C SER A 108 -7.11 17.11 -14.89
N THR A 109 -7.30 16.13 -15.78
CA THR A 109 -8.36 15.13 -15.66
C THR A 109 -8.16 14.25 -14.43
N SER A 110 -6.92 13.87 -14.15
CA SER A 110 -6.56 13.08 -12.97
C SER A 110 -6.81 13.85 -11.67
N LYS A 111 -6.47 15.14 -11.63
CA LYS A 111 -6.77 16.03 -10.49
C LYS A 111 -8.26 16.14 -10.26
N LYS A 112 -9.03 16.43 -11.31
CA LYS A 112 -10.49 16.48 -11.19
C LYS A 112 -11.08 15.19 -10.62
N PHE A 113 -10.57 14.03 -11.02
CA PHE A 113 -11.01 12.74 -10.46
C PHE A 113 -10.74 12.66 -8.96
N PHE A 114 -9.59 13.14 -8.47
CA PHE A 114 -9.26 13.18 -7.04
C PHE A 114 -10.18 14.15 -6.29
N ASP A 115 -10.40 15.33 -6.87
CA ASP A 115 -11.33 16.33 -6.28
C ASP A 115 -12.74 15.77 -6.15
N ASP A 116 -13.25 15.10 -7.20
CA ASP A 116 -14.58 14.47 -7.22
C ASP A 116 -14.74 13.36 -6.15
N LEU A 117 -13.63 12.73 -5.71
CA LEU A 117 -13.60 11.68 -4.69
C LEU A 117 -13.11 12.16 -3.33
N LEU A 118 -12.83 13.46 -3.16
CA LEU A 118 -12.27 14.05 -1.93
C LEU A 118 -10.96 13.37 -1.50
N ILE A 119 -10.08 13.11 -2.46
CA ILE A 119 -8.76 12.55 -2.22
C ILE A 119 -7.77 13.69 -1.97
N GLU A 120 -7.29 13.85 -0.74
CA GLU A 120 -6.48 14.98 -0.32
C GLU A 120 -5.02 14.62 -0.02
N GLU A 121 -4.76 13.39 0.45
CA GLU A 121 -3.42 12.97 0.90
C GLU A 121 -2.62 12.24 -0.19
N LEU A 122 -3.26 11.82 -1.27
CA LEU A 122 -2.59 11.18 -2.38
C LEU A 122 -2.21 12.20 -3.44
N GLN A 123 -0.96 12.16 -3.88
CA GLN A 123 -0.48 12.98 -4.99
C GLN A 123 -0.91 12.41 -6.34
N VAL A 124 -1.19 13.27 -7.30
CA VAL A 124 -1.50 12.87 -8.67
C VAL A 124 -0.22 12.57 -9.45
N PHE A 125 -0.18 11.39 -10.04
CA PHE A 125 0.85 10.99 -10.98
C PHE A 125 0.24 10.47 -12.27
N VAL A 126 0.93 10.71 -13.40
CA VAL A 126 0.52 10.24 -14.72
C VAL A 126 1.69 9.55 -15.41
N GLY A 127 1.47 8.37 -15.94
CA GLY A 127 2.52 7.56 -16.56
C GLY A 127 2.14 6.97 -17.91
N ASP A 128 3.16 6.55 -18.67
CA ASP A 128 2.96 5.74 -19.87
C ASP A 128 2.56 4.31 -19.48
N GLY A 129 1.26 4.01 -19.58
CA GLY A 129 0.72 2.72 -19.20
C GLY A 129 1.37 1.54 -19.95
N ALA A 130 1.62 1.67 -21.24
CA ALA A 130 2.23 0.62 -22.05
C ALA A 130 3.68 0.36 -21.64
N GLY A 131 4.47 1.41 -21.43
CA GLY A 131 5.85 1.33 -20.98
C GLY A 131 5.97 0.74 -19.57
N ILE A 132 5.12 1.20 -18.65
CA ILE A 132 5.10 0.71 -17.26
C ILE A 132 4.70 -0.77 -17.19
N ALA A 133 3.61 -1.14 -17.87
CA ALA A 133 3.14 -2.52 -17.91
C ALA A 133 4.21 -3.49 -18.46
N LYS A 134 4.91 -3.08 -19.53
CA LYS A 134 6.03 -3.84 -20.10
C LYS A 134 7.20 -3.97 -19.12
N ASN A 135 7.57 -2.87 -18.44
CA ASN A 135 8.69 -2.87 -17.49
C ASN A 135 8.43 -3.75 -16.27
N LEU A 136 7.22 -3.72 -15.74
CA LEU A 136 6.80 -4.46 -14.56
C LEU A 136 6.24 -5.85 -14.90
N LYS A 137 6.14 -6.21 -16.19
CA LYS A 137 5.54 -7.46 -16.67
C LYS A 137 4.11 -7.67 -16.13
N LEU A 138 3.36 -6.57 -16.01
CA LEU A 138 1.98 -6.65 -15.58
C LEU A 138 1.16 -7.41 -16.63
N ARG A 139 0.30 -8.31 -16.15
CA ARG A 139 -0.68 -9.02 -16.99
C ARG A 139 -2.01 -8.31 -16.80
N GLY A 140 -2.55 -7.82 -17.90
CA GLY A 140 -3.91 -7.28 -17.96
C GLY A 140 -4.92 -8.38 -18.19
#